data_a07585d5c1d23a92c4d4124402db2417
#
_entry.id   a07585d5c1d23a92c4d4124402db2417
#
_cell.length_a   1.000
_cell.length_b   1.000
_cell.length_c   1.000
_cell.angle_alpha   90.00
_cell.angle_beta   90.00
_cell.angle_gamma   90.00
#
_symmetry.space_group_name_H-M   'P 1'
#
loop_
_entity.id
_entity.type
_entity.pdbx_description
1 polymer ?
#
loop_
_entity_poly.entity_id
_entity_poly.type
_entity_poly.pdbx_seq_one_letter_code
_entity_poly.pdbx_strand_id
1 'polypeptide(L)'
;MDVPEGEACPVCGKTPPVSSMRVAWMYARQRALDWMSWNAVMRIAVPVLAAATVLGLVLELLLGGGAGVRQLLNSGFLWVMGMLLLFVAAVTLLVFALGGVDELYCAVDSRGFHVRTALPGANRVKLWMHGKSAALMDPADTNGRVILSEKDLAWKDIARVQLWTDKR
;
A
#
# COMPACT_ATOMS: atom_id res chain seq x y z
N MET A 1 -21.24 13.85 -26.45
CA MET A 1 -21.99 12.89 -27.28
C MET A 1 -21.13 11.64 -27.36
N ASP A 2 -21.57 10.60 -26.68
CA ASP A 2 -20.90 9.31 -26.75
C ASP A 2 -21.37 8.62 -28.02
N VAL A 3 -20.45 8.40 -28.96
CA VAL A 3 -20.73 7.65 -30.21
C VAL A 3 -20.60 6.17 -29.86
N PRO A 4 -21.66 5.33 -30.08
CA PRO A 4 -21.57 3.89 -29.85
C PRO A 4 -20.45 3.26 -30.65
N GLU A 5 -19.88 2.18 -30.11
CA GLU A 5 -18.78 1.44 -30.77
C GLU A 5 -19.19 0.95 -32.16
N GLY A 6 -18.32 1.21 -33.12
CA GLY A 6 -18.52 0.75 -34.50
C GLY A 6 -19.37 1.68 -35.36
N GLU A 7 -19.99 2.73 -34.81
CA GLU A 7 -20.71 3.75 -35.57
C GLU A 7 -19.80 4.90 -36.00
N ALA A 8 -19.95 5.34 -37.23
CA ALA A 8 -19.21 6.51 -37.73
C ALA A 8 -19.74 7.79 -37.03
N CYS A 9 -18.82 8.66 -36.61
CA CYS A 9 -19.19 9.95 -36.03
C CYS A 9 -20.09 10.73 -36.99
N PRO A 10 -21.32 11.16 -36.59
CA PRO A 10 -22.25 11.83 -37.48
C PRO A 10 -21.76 13.22 -37.97
N VAL A 11 -20.71 13.77 -37.34
CA VAL A 11 -20.15 15.07 -37.68
C VAL A 11 -18.95 14.95 -38.62
N CYS A 12 -18.05 13.97 -38.42
CA CYS A 12 -16.82 13.86 -39.19
C CYS A 12 -16.71 12.56 -40.05
N GLY A 13 -17.67 11.65 -39.95
CA GLY A 13 -17.71 10.38 -40.69
C GLY A 13 -16.64 9.36 -40.32
N LYS A 14 -15.78 9.66 -39.32
CA LYS A 14 -14.74 8.74 -38.89
C LYS A 14 -15.28 7.79 -37.82
N THR A 15 -15.12 6.50 -38.02
CA THR A 15 -15.30 5.54 -36.93
C THR A 15 -14.19 5.71 -35.90
N PRO A 16 -14.53 5.97 -34.63
CA PRO A 16 -13.50 6.02 -33.59
C PRO A 16 -12.78 4.67 -33.58
N PRO A 17 -11.45 4.65 -33.55
CA PRO A 17 -10.73 3.40 -33.47
C PRO A 17 -11.16 2.67 -32.18
N VAL A 18 -11.39 1.37 -32.26
CA VAL A 18 -11.73 0.48 -31.10
C VAL A 18 -10.72 0.65 -29.96
N SER A 19 -9.55 1.20 -30.26
CA SER A 19 -8.48 1.56 -29.34
C SER A 19 -8.79 2.75 -28.41
N SER A 20 -9.92 3.45 -28.55
CA SER A 20 -10.28 4.61 -27.72
C SER A 20 -11.11 4.24 -26.49
N MET A 21 -11.49 2.98 -26.34
CA MET A 21 -12.21 2.53 -25.15
C MET A 21 -11.33 2.68 -23.91
N ARG A 22 -11.72 3.60 -23.04
CA ARG A 22 -11.07 3.81 -21.75
C ARG A 22 -12.06 3.54 -20.64
N VAL A 23 -11.85 2.47 -19.89
CA VAL A 23 -12.59 2.21 -18.66
C VAL A 23 -11.78 2.77 -17.52
N ALA A 24 -12.38 3.67 -16.76
CA ALA A 24 -11.74 4.27 -15.60
C ALA A 24 -12.64 4.15 -14.38
N TRP A 25 -12.04 3.84 -13.24
CA TRP A 25 -12.72 3.80 -11.95
C TRP A 25 -11.83 4.36 -10.85
N MET A 26 -12.46 4.77 -9.77
CA MET A 26 -11.79 5.28 -8.58
C MET A 26 -12.11 4.39 -7.39
N TYR A 27 -11.10 4.11 -6.60
CA TYR A 27 -11.21 3.38 -5.35
C TYR A 27 -10.57 4.16 -4.21
N ALA A 28 -11.35 4.43 -3.15
CA ALA A 28 -10.85 5.06 -1.93
C ALA A 28 -10.30 3.99 -0.99
N ARG A 29 -9.01 4.05 -0.69
CA ARG A 29 -8.29 3.06 0.11
C ARG A 29 -7.98 3.62 1.49
N GLN A 30 -8.56 3.05 2.53
CA GLN A 30 -8.16 3.31 3.92
C GLN A 30 -7.06 2.34 4.35
N ARG A 31 -5.84 2.85 4.53
CA ARG A 31 -4.69 2.01 4.90
C ARG A 31 -4.87 1.29 6.24
N ALA A 32 -5.55 1.93 7.21
CA ALA A 32 -5.80 1.33 8.52
C ALA A 32 -6.66 0.07 8.45
N LEU A 33 -7.55 -0.05 7.45
CA LEU A 33 -8.43 -1.19 7.24
C LEU A 33 -7.95 -2.12 6.12
N ASP A 34 -6.85 -1.77 5.45
CA ASP A 34 -6.33 -2.52 4.31
C ASP A 34 -5.37 -3.62 4.77
N TRP A 35 -5.80 -4.87 4.60
CA TRP A 35 -4.99 -6.04 4.93
C TRP A 35 -3.61 -6.05 4.25
N MET A 36 -3.51 -5.58 3.01
CA MET A 36 -2.23 -5.56 2.30
C MET A 36 -1.21 -4.63 2.97
N SER A 37 -1.67 -3.46 3.46
CA SER A 37 -0.82 -2.51 4.19
C SER A 37 -0.35 -3.10 5.52
N TRP A 38 -1.23 -3.76 6.26
CA TRP A 38 -0.87 -4.46 7.49
C TRP A 38 0.10 -5.60 7.25
N ASN A 39 -0.18 -6.44 6.26
CA ASN A 39 0.67 -7.57 5.91
C ASN A 39 2.09 -7.11 5.51
N ALA A 40 2.23 -6.00 4.80
CA ALA A 40 3.54 -5.47 4.44
C ALA A 40 4.40 -5.13 5.67
N VAL A 41 3.81 -4.53 6.72
CA VAL A 41 4.52 -4.21 7.97
C VAL A 41 4.78 -5.47 8.79
N MET A 42 3.77 -6.31 8.99
CA MET A 42 3.90 -7.50 9.82
C MET A 42 4.83 -8.55 9.23
N ARG A 43 4.91 -8.65 7.91
CA ARG A 43 5.87 -9.51 7.20
C ARG A 43 7.33 -9.19 7.53
N ILE A 44 7.62 -7.97 7.95
CA ILE A 44 8.97 -7.56 8.39
C ILE A 44 9.07 -7.61 9.91
N ALA A 45 8.12 -7.04 10.63
CA ALA A 45 8.17 -6.93 12.09
C ALA A 45 8.20 -8.29 12.80
N VAL A 46 7.35 -9.22 12.38
CA VAL A 46 7.27 -10.56 13.01
C VAL A 46 8.57 -11.36 12.86
N PRO A 47 9.15 -11.52 11.66
CA PRO A 47 10.43 -12.23 11.52
C PRO A 47 11.59 -11.56 12.27
N VAL A 48 11.64 -10.23 12.30
CA VAL A 48 12.70 -9.50 13.02
C VAL A 48 12.61 -9.76 14.52
N LEU A 49 11.40 -9.68 15.11
CA LEU A 49 11.20 -9.98 16.53
C LEU A 49 11.44 -11.45 16.85
N ALA A 50 11.02 -12.36 15.97
CA ALA A 50 11.31 -13.78 16.12
C ALA A 50 12.83 -14.05 16.08
N ALA A 51 13.55 -13.45 15.14
CA ALA A 51 14.99 -13.59 15.05
C ALA A 51 15.71 -13.04 16.29
N ALA A 52 15.27 -11.88 16.79
CA ALA A 52 15.81 -11.29 18.03
C ALA A 52 15.55 -12.21 19.25
N THR A 53 14.37 -12.81 19.31
CA THR A 53 14.02 -13.77 20.37
C THR A 53 14.90 -15.02 20.31
N VAL A 54 15.06 -15.61 19.13
CA VAL A 54 15.93 -16.77 18.92
C VAL A 54 17.38 -16.44 19.25
N LEU A 55 17.86 -15.29 18.81
CA LEU A 55 19.24 -14.83 19.11
C LEU A 55 19.45 -14.70 20.61
N GLY A 56 18.53 -14.10 21.34
CA GLY A 56 18.59 -13.97 22.80
C GLY A 56 18.65 -15.32 23.49
N LEU A 57 17.80 -16.27 23.08
CA LEU A 57 17.81 -17.63 23.62
C LEU A 57 19.12 -18.39 23.32
N VAL A 58 19.66 -18.24 22.10
CA VAL A 58 20.94 -18.86 21.72
C VAL A 58 22.11 -18.28 22.53
N LEU A 59 22.16 -16.96 22.70
CA LEU A 59 23.20 -16.31 23.50
C LEU A 59 23.15 -16.81 24.95
N GLU A 60 21.98 -16.86 25.58
CA GLU A 60 21.84 -17.37 26.94
C GLU A 60 22.20 -18.86 27.05
N LEU A 61 21.88 -19.65 26.02
CA LEU A 61 22.26 -21.07 25.98
C LEU A 61 23.78 -21.22 25.93
N LEU A 62 24.49 -20.39 25.18
CA LEU A 62 25.95 -20.43 25.03
C LEU A 62 26.68 -19.93 26.26
N LEU A 63 26.15 -18.89 26.94
CA LEU A 63 26.79 -18.22 28.07
C LEU A 63 26.42 -18.87 29.43
N GLY A 64 25.14 -19.21 29.62
CA GLY A 64 24.60 -19.70 30.88
C GLY A 64 24.05 -21.12 30.83
N GLY A 65 24.13 -21.78 29.68
CA GLY A 65 23.58 -23.11 29.48
C GLY A 65 22.04 -23.15 29.66
N GLY A 66 21.53 -24.33 30.02
CA GLY A 66 20.10 -24.48 30.25
C GLY A 66 19.53 -23.67 31.44
N ALA A 67 20.37 -23.33 32.43
CA ALA A 67 19.98 -22.46 33.54
C ALA A 67 19.75 -21.01 33.07
N GLY A 68 20.62 -20.48 32.24
CA GLY A 68 20.49 -19.15 31.65
C GLY A 68 19.20 -19.01 30.84
N VAL A 69 18.88 -19.98 29.99
CA VAL A 69 17.62 -19.99 29.22
C VAL A 69 16.40 -19.98 30.14
N ARG A 70 16.37 -20.76 31.21
CA ARG A 70 15.27 -20.77 32.18
C ARG A 70 15.15 -19.40 32.87
N GLN A 71 16.27 -18.81 33.25
CA GLN A 71 16.29 -17.47 33.87
C GLN A 71 15.76 -16.41 32.90
N LEU A 72 16.16 -16.45 31.62
CA LEU A 72 15.65 -15.53 30.59
C LEU A 72 14.14 -15.67 30.42
N LEU A 73 13.61 -16.89 30.33
CA LEU A 73 12.18 -17.11 30.19
C LEU A 73 11.40 -16.63 31.42
N ASN A 74 11.95 -16.86 32.62
CA ASN A 74 11.32 -16.42 33.88
C ASN A 74 11.45 -14.90 34.15
N SER A 75 12.41 -14.21 33.49
CA SER A 75 12.62 -12.76 33.62
C SER A 75 11.54 -11.91 32.95
N GLY A 76 10.56 -12.52 32.28
CA GLY A 76 9.54 -11.80 31.53
C GLY A 76 9.98 -11.36 30.12
N PHE A 77 11.09 -11.88 29.62
CA PHE A 77 11.62 -11.57 28.29
C PHE A 77 10.57 -11.74 27.17
N LEU A 78 9.79 -12.83 27.19
CA LEU A 78 8.72 -13.05 26.21
C LEU A 78 7.60 -12.01 26.32
N TRP A 79 7.32 -11.53 27.56
CA TRP A 79 6.39 -10.41 27.78
C TRP A 79 6.90 -9.11 27.13
N VAL A 80 8.19 -8.82 27.28
CA VAL A 80 8.80 -7.65 26.64
C VAL A 80 8.72 -7.73 25.12
N MET A 81 8.99 -8.90 24.52
CA MET A 81 8.86 -9.12 23.08
C MET A 81 7.41 -8.97 22.63
N GLY A 82 6.45 -9.50 23.38
CA GLY A 82 5.02 -9.33 23.11
C GLY A 82 4.57 -7.86 23.16
N MET A 83 5.00 -7.14 24.20
CA MET A 83 4.72 -5.70 24.32
C MET A 83 5.35 -4.88 23.22
N LEU A 84 6.54 -5.24 22.76
CA LEU A 84 7.19 -4.60 21.62
C LEU A 84 6.41 -4.80 20.32
N LEU A 85 5.88 -6.02 20.09
CA LEU A 85 5.03 -6.29 18.94
C LEU A 85 3.73 -5.47 19.00
N LEU A 86 3.09 -5.38 20.17
CA LEU A 86 1.90 -4.53 20.37
C LEU A 86 2.21 -3.06 20.13
N PHE A 87 3.35 -2.59 20.59
CA PHE A 87 3.81 -1.22 20.36
C PHE A 87 3.99 -0.94 18.86
N VAL A 88 4.66 -1.84 18.13
CA VAL A 88 4.80 -1.72 16.66
C VAL A 88 3.43 -1.68 15.97
N ALA A 89 2.50 -2.55 16.39
CA ALA A 89 1.15 -2.55 15.85
C ALA A 89 0.40 -1.24 16.14
N ALA A 90 0.50 -0.71 17.36
CA ALA A 90 -0.13 0.54 17.76
C ALA A 90 0.43 1.75 16.99
N VAL A 91 1.75 1.83 16.83
CA VAL A 91 2.41 2.88 16.05
C VAL A 91 2.00 2.78 14.58
N THR A 92 1.95 1.56 14.03
CA THR A 92 1.52 1.33 12.64
C THR A 92 0.08 1.79 12.44
N LEU A 93 -0.82 1.44 13.35
CA LEU A 93 -2.21 1.90 13.32
C LEU A 93 -2.31 3.43 13.35
N LEU A 94 -1.55 4.07 14.24
CA LEU A 94 -1.51 5.53 14.34
C LEU A 94 -1.02 6.17 13.03
N VAL A 95 0.07 5.65 12.45
CA VAL A 95 0.61 6.14 11.17
C VAL A 95 -0.41 5.98 10.05
N PHE A 96 -1.09 4.83 9.96
CA PHE A 96 -2.10 4.60 8.93
C PHE A 96 -3.34 5.47 9.12
N ALA A 97 -3.76 5.70 10.36
CA ALA A 97 -4.88 6.58 10.66
C ALA A 97 -4.57 8.06 10.32
N LEU A 98 -3.39 8.53 10.67
CA LEU A 98 -2.94 9.89 10.36
C LEU A 98 -2.63 10.08 8.87
N GLY A 99 -2.23 9.03 8.17
CA GLY A 99 -1.98 9.05 6.72
C GLY A 99 -3.22 9.35 5.89
N GLY A 100 -4.41 9.06 6.42
CA GLY A 100 -5.69 9.33 5.78
C GLY A 100 -6.07 8.29 4.72
N VAL A 101 -6.89 8.73 3.78
CA VAL A 101 -7.43 7.88 2.69
C VAL A 101 -6.69 8.21 1.39
N ASP A 102 -6.19 7.18 0.73
CA ASP A 102 -5.60 7.29 -0.60
C ASP A 102 -6.69 7.08 -1.66
N GLU A 103 -6.69 7.87 -2.71
CA GLU A 103 -7.53 7.67 -3.89
C GLU A 103 -6.70 6.98 -4.98
N LEU A 104 -7.11 5.77 -5.36
CA LEU A 104 -6.53 5.06 -6.49
C LEU A 104 -7.40 5.28 -7.72
N TYR A 105 -6.83 5.92 -8.72
CA TYR A 105 -7.42 6.08 -10.04
C TYR A 105 -6.85 4.99 -10.93
N CYS A 106 -7.71 4.08 -11.35
CA CYS A 106 -7.35 3.01 -12.25
C CYS A 106 -7.98 3.29 -13.62
N ALA A 107 -7.22 3.12 -14.68
CA ALA A 107 -7.71 3.22 -16.03
C ALA A 107 -7.14 2.09 -16.89
N VAL A 108 -7.98 1.55 -17.75
CA VAL A 108 -7.61 0.54 -18.75
C VAL A 108 -7.89 1.13 -20.11
N ASP A 109 -6.92 1.09 -20.99
CA ASP A 109 -7.07 1.48 -22.39
C ASP A 109 -6.37 0.50 -23.32
N SER A 110 -6.32 0.80 -24.60
CA SER A 110 -5.67 -0.04 -25.60
C SER A 110 -4.14 -0.17 -25.43
N ARG A 111 -3.52 0.72 -24.66
CA ARG A 111 -2.06 0.75 -24.44
C ARG A 111 -1.68 -0.06 -23.21
N GLY A 112 -2.57 -0.13 -22.20
CA GLY A 112 -2.26 -0.81 -20.96
C GLY A 112 -3.19 -0.49 -19.81
N PHE A 113 -2.66 -0.74 -18.62
CA PHE A 113 -3.27 -0.45 -17.33
C PHE A 113 -2.53 0.70 -16.64
N HIS A 114 -3.26 1.74 -16.29
CA HIS A 114 -2.74 2.96 -15.66
C HIS A 114 -3.25 3.04 -14.23
N VAL A 115 -2.35 3.21 -13.28
CA VAL A 115 -2.69 3.40 -11.86
C VAL A 115 -2.07 4.69 -11.37
N ARG A 116 -2.91 5.59 -10.88
CA ARG A 116 -2.48 6.81 -10.20
C ARG A 116 -2.98 6.78 -8.77
N THR A 117 -2.07 6.98 -7.83
CA THR A 117 -2.44 7.15 -6.42
C THR A 117 -2.38 8.62 -6.08
N ALA A 118 -3.49 9.17 -5.64
CA ALA A 118 -3.59 10.55 -5.20
C ALA A 118 -3.96 10.63 -3.72
N LEU A 119 -3.50 11.67 -3.06
CA LEU A 119 -3.81 11.99 -1.68
C LEU A 119 -4.70 13.23 -1.63
N PRO A 120 -6.01 13.09 -1.33
CA PRO A 120 -6.89 14.23 -1.22
C PRO A 120 -6.63 14.99 0.08
N GLY A 121 -6.74 16.32 0.04
CA GLY A 121 -6.51 17.19 1.20
C GLY A 121 -5.12 16.97 1.80
N ALA A 122 -4.10 16.92 0.90
CA ALA A 122 -2.72 16.71 1.28
C ALA A 122 -2.25 17.82 2.23
N ASN A 123 -1.55 17.46 3.29
CA ASN A 123 -0.84 18.35 4.18
C ASN A 123 0.55 17.78 4.48
N ARG A 124 1.43 18.59 5.10
CA ARG A 124 2.81 18.19 5.40
C ARG A 124 2.88 16.88 6.21
N VAL A 125 1.97 16.69 7.17
CA VAL A 125 1.93 15.49 8.02
C VAL A 125 1.55 14.26 7.21
N LYS A 126 0.49 14.33 6.40
CA LYS A 126 0.06 13.24 5.53
C LYS A 126 1.15 12.86 4.52
N LEU A 127 1.80 13.83 3.88
CA LEU A 127 2.89 13.58 2.95
C LEU A 127 4.08 12.89 3.63
N TRP A 128 4.45 13.36 4.82
CA TRP A 128 5.52 12.74 5.61
C TRP A 128 5.18 11.29 5.97
N MET A 129 3.93 11.00 6.39
CA MET A 129 3.45 9.63 6.65
C MET A 129 3.50 8.72 5.42
N HIS A 130 3.49 9.29 4.22
CA HIS A 130 3.68 8.57 2.95
C HIS A 130 5.14 8.53 2.49
N GLY A 131 6.09 9.01 3.30
CA GLY A 131 7.50 9.11 2.95
C GLY A 131 7.77 10.08 1.80
N LYS A 132 6.92 11.09 1.62
CA LYS A 132 7.03 12.08 0.56
C LYS A 132 7.41 13.44 1.10
N SER A 133 8.18 14.18 0.31
CA SER A 133 8.56 15.56 0.65
C SER A 133 7.38 16.51 0.51
N ALA A 134 7.34 17.53 1.36
CA ALA A 134 6.39 18.66 1.25
C ALA A 134 6.56 19.44 -0.07
N ALA A 135 7.69 19.29 -0.76
CA ALA A 135 7.93 19.91 -2.09
C ALA A 135 6.98 19.39 -3.19
N LEU A 136 6.28 18.26 -2.96
CA LEU A 136 5.24 17.76 -3.87
C LEU A 136 3.92 18.52 -3.77
N MET A 137 3.78 19.43 -2.78
CA MET A 137 2.62 20.30 -2.70
C MET A 137 2.80 21.43 -3.72
N ASP A 138 2.07 21.33 -4.83
CA ASP A 138 1.98 22.42 -5.78
C ASP A 138 1.06 23.51 -5.19
N PRO A 139 1.56 24.73 -4.94
CA PRO A 139 0.74 25.82 -4.45
C PRO A 139 -0.36 26.25 -5.43
N ALA A 140 -0.26 25.86 -6.70
CA ALA A 140 -1.24 26.16 -7.74
C ALA A 140 -2.39 25.13 -7.79
N ASP A 141 -2.28 23.98 -7.13
CA ASP A 141 -3.36 22.99 -7.09
C ASP A 141 -4.42 23.40 -6.05
N THR A 142 -5.44 24.10 -6.54
CA THR A 142 -6.58 24.56 -5.74
C THR A 142 -7.39 23.44 -5.11
N ASN A 143 -7.23 22.20 -5.57
CA ASN A 143 -7.97 21.04 -5.05
C ASN A 143 -7.21 20.31 -3.92
N GLY A 144 -5.98 20.70 -3.60
CA GLY A 144 -5.18 20.08 -2.54
C GLY A 144 -4.94 18.60 -2.75
N ARG A 145 -4.96 18.13 -4.01
CA ARG A 145 -4.67 16.74 -4.37
C ARG A 145 -3.21 16.64 -4.79
N VAL A 146 -2.50 15.68 -4.19
CA VAL A 146 -1.10 15.39 -4.56
C VAL A 146 -1.03 13.98 -5.14
N ILE A 147 -0.41 13.85 -6.31
CA ILE A 147 -0.14 12.55 -6.93
C ILE A 147 1.07 11.93 -6.23
N LEU A 148 0.84 10.83 -5.52
CA LEU A 148 1.88 10.10 -4.78
C LEU A 148 2.69 9.18 -5.68
N SER A 149 2.01 8.51 -6.60
CA SER A 149 2.63 7.59 -7.56
C SER A 149 1.79 7.46 -8.82
N GLU A 150 2.49 7.26 -9.93
CA GLU A 150 1.91 6.93 -11.22
C GLU A 150 2.63 5.70 -11.74
N LYS A 151 1.87 4.71 -12.19
CA LYS A 151 2.40 3.47 -12.78
C LYS A 151 1.61 3.14 -14.03
N ASP A 152 2.35 3.00 -15.11
CA ASP A 152 1.83 2.57 -16.40
C ASP A 152 2.37 1.18 -16.70
N LEU A 153 1.46 0.24 -16.95
CA LEU A 153 1.77 -1.14 -17.30
C LEU A 153 1.27 -1.40 -18.71
N ALA A 154 2.18 -1.46 -19.67
CA ALA A 154 1.80 -1.80 -21.04
C ALA A 154 1.37 -3.27 -21.13
N TRP A 155 0.40 -3.59 -22.00
CA TRP A 155 -0.10 -4.95 -22.15
C TRP A 155 1.01 -5.97 -22.46
N LYS A 156 2.04 -5.57 -23.20
CA LYS A 156 3.20 -6.40 -23.53
C LYS A 156 4.03 -6.84 -22.31
N ASP A 157 3.96 -6.07 -21.21
CA ASP A 157 4.73 -6.32 -20.00
C ASP A 157 3.94 -7.13 -18.96
N ILE A 158 2.66 -7.44 -19.27
CA ILE A 158 1.77 -8.22 -18.41
C ILE A 158 1.84 -9.69 -18.80
N ALA A 159 2.61 -10.48 -18.05
CA ALA A 159 2.77 -11.92 -18.31
C ALA A 159 1.51 -12.72 -17.93
N ARG A 160 0.74 -12.30 -16.93
CA ARG A 160 -0.43 -13.04 -16.43
C ARG A 160 -1.42 -12.13 -15.71
N VAL A 161 -2.70 -12.30 -15.98
CA VAL A 161 -3.80 -11.70 -15.24
C VAL A 161 -4.53 -12.79 -14.47
N GLN A 162 -4.67 -12.62 -13.15
CA GLN A 162 -5.46 -13.52 -12.30
C GLN A 162 -6.69 -12.78 -11.79
N LEU A 163 -7.87 -13.35 -12.03
CA LEU A 163 -9.09 -12.85 -11.43
C LEU A 163 -9.20 -13.39 -10.00
N TRP A 164 -9.16 -12.49 -9.03
CA TRP A 164 -9.49 -12.80 -7.65
C TRP A 164 -10.99 -12.52 -7.43
N THR A 165 -11.76 -13.57 -7.32
CA THR A 165 -13.16 -13.45 -6.88
C THR A 165 -13.21 -13.73 -5.39
N ASP A 166 -13.52 -12.71 -4.60
CA ASP A 166 -13.87 -12.90 -3.20
C ASP A 166 -15.29 -13.51 -3.16
N LYS A 167 -15.34 -14.78 -2.80
CA LYS A 167 -16.63 -15.44 -2.53
C LYS A 167 -17.10 -14.95 -1.15
N ARG A 168 -17.89 -13.87 -1.15
CA ARG A 168 -18.72 -13.51 -0.01
C ARG A 168 -19.92 -14.45 0.12
#